data_3ee9ba31219dd2f024f63359401f87e6
#
_entry.id   3ee9ba31219dd2f024f63359401f87e6
#
_cell.length_a   1.000
_cell.length_b   1.000
_cell.length_c   1.000
_cell.angle_alpha   90.00
_cell.angle_beta   90.00
_cell.angle_gamma   90.00
#
_symmetry.space_group_name_H-M   'P 1'
#
loop_
_entity.id
_entity.type
_entity.pdbx_description
1 polymer ?
#
loop_
_entity_poly.entity_id
_entity_poly.type
_entity_poly.pdbx_seq_one_letter_code
_entity_poly.pdbx_strand_id
1 'polypeptide(L)'
;SAWSSPMIIGLFVGSAVMLALFVWVELRADEPVLPIRLFASPVFTVCCVLAFIVGFAMLGALTFLPTFMQFVDGVSATESGLRTLPMVGGLLLTSMGSGMLVSRTGRYKVFPVVGTAVMAVGFVLLSQMDAGTPVLQQSAYLFVLGAGIGLCMQVLVLIVQSTANFADLGVATSGVTFFRTIGSSFGAAIFGSLFANFLESRIATALAVSGAPAEAAQSPQALQRLPDDVAAPIINAYADSLGLVFLCAAPVAVIGFLVALTLKEVPLRDLDPAAGVDLGEGFGMPQMETPEEILETAVGRLVRHSPDIRLRSIAGRHGCVSDLALLWGLIQIYRHSQVFGSATLSAIADRLRVPAEVLEPTFTRLVDSGYALRTGDRMWLTQAGAGQVAAATGALVSRIVEKLASSPLFEGRPDHSDVEAALERIAARLLVQREWDDRGAVPETATPAR
;
A
#
# COMPACT_ATOMS: atom_id res chain seq x y z
N SER A 1 -24.91 19.32 20.97
CA SER A 1 -24.29 19.62 22.28
C SER A 1 -23.29 20.75 22.10
N ALA A 2 -23.40 21.79 22.96
CA ALA A 2 -22.50 22.94 22.87
C ALA A 2 -21.04 22.50 23.05
N TRP A 3 -20.12 23.08 22.28
CA TRP A 3 -18.66 22.81 22.35
C TRP A 3 -18.08 22.97 23.77
N SER A 4 -18.76 23.75 24.63
CA SER A 4 -18.42 23.95 26.04
C SER A 4 -18.98 22.89 26.99
N SER A 5 -19.62 21.83 26.47
CA SER A 5 -20.14 20.74 27.30
C SER A 5 -19.00 20.04 28.04
N PRO A 6 -19.16 19.73 29.35
CA PRO A 6 -18.16 19.01 30.15
C PRO A 6 -17.76 17.66 29.51
N MET A 7 -18.70 17.02 28.82
CA MET A 7 -18.46 15.77 28.09
C MET A 7 -17.49 15.98 26.91
N ILE A 8 -17.68 17.02 26.11
CA ILE A 8 -16.81 17.33 24.96
C ILE A 8 -15.42 17.74 25.45
N ILE A 9 -15.33 18.57 26.48
CA ILE A 9 -14.05 18.97 27.08
C ILE A 9 -13.34 17.72 27.64
N GLY A 10 -14.06 16.82 28.32
CA GLY A 10 -13.51 15.57 28.83
C GLY A 10 -12.96 14.67 27.72
N LEU A 11 -13.65 14.57 26.58
CA LEU A 11 -13.17 13.82 25.42
C LEU A 11 -11.91 14.43 24.80
N PHE A 12 -11.82 15.76 24.68
CA PHE A 12 -10.62 16.43 24.19
C PHE A 12 -9.44 16.26 25.13
N VAL A 13 -9.65 16.44 26.43
CA VAL A 13 -8.59 16.22 27.43
C VAL A 13 -8.15 14.76 27.44
N GLY A 14 -9.10 13.82 27.43
CA GLY A 14 -8.82 12.40 27.35
C GLY A 14 -8.02 12.02 26.09
N SER A 15 -8.41 12.55 24.95
CA SER A 15 -7.70 12.35 23.68
C SER A 15 -6.27 12.91 23.74
N ALA A 16 -6.08 14.11 24.29
CA ALA A 16 -4.76 14.73 24.44
C ALA A 16 -3.87 13.93 25.38
N VAL A 17 -4.41 13.44 26.51
CA VAL A 17 -3.70 12.59 27.46
C VAL A 17 -3.30 11.27 26.82
N MET A 18 -4.20 10.61 26.09
CA MET A 18 -3.93 9.36 25.40
C MET A 18 -2.87 9.51 24.32
N LEU A 19 -2.91 10.63 23.57
CA LEU A 19 -1.89 10.94 22.57
C LEU A 19 -0.53 11.18 23.21
N ALA A 20 -0.47 11.92 24.32
CA ALA A 20 0.76 12.14 25.08
C ALA A 20 1.33 10.82 25.63
N LEU A 21 0.45 9.96 26.15
CA LEU A 21 0.84 8.63 26.65
C LEU A 21 1.36 7.75 25.51
N PHE A 22 0.71 7.75 24.36
CA PHE A 22 1.15 7.03 23.17
C PHE A 22 2.57 7.48 22.78
N VAL A 23 2.79 8.79 22.61
CA VAL A 23 4.11 9.33 22.26
C VAL A 23 5.16 8.97 23.34
N TRP A 24 4.79 9.02 24.61
CA TRP A 24 5.69 8.68 25.71
C TRP A 24 6.09 7.19 25.72
N VAL A 25 5.14 6.27 25.45
CA VAL A 25 5.41 4.85 25.31
C VAL A 25 6.28 4.59 24.08
N GLU A 26 5.96 5.22 22.96
CA GLU A 26 6.66 5.08 21.68
C GLU A 26 8.15 5.51 21.78
N LEU A 27 8.43 6.56 22.59
CA LEU A 27 9.78 7.03 22.86
C LEU A 27 10.61 6.06 23.72
N ARG A 28 9.96 5.12 24.45
CA ARG A 28 10.60 4.19 25.38
C ARG A 28 10.59 2.73 24.91
N ALA A 29 9.82 2.42 23.89
CA ALA A 29 9.72 1.07 23.38
C ALA A 29 11.03 0.67 22.66
N ASP A 30 11.50 -0.55 22.91
CA ASP A 30 12.65 -1.12 22.21
C ASP A 30 12.33 -1.36 20.71
N GLU A 31 11.08 -1.73 20.41
CA GLU A 31 10.54 -1.86 19.05
C GLU A 31 9.30 -0.97 18.90
N PRO A 32 9.48 0.32 18.59
CA PRO A 32 8.37 1.25 18.45
C PRO A 32 7.53 0.94 17.20
N VAL A 33 6.21 1.08 17.33
CA VAL A 33 5.25 0.89 16.21
C VAL A 33 5.47 1.97 15.14
N LEU A 34 5.84 3.19 15.56
CA LEU A 34 6.12 4.32 14.67
C LEU A 34 7.43 5.03 15.09
N PRO A 35 8.60 4.51 14.73
CA PRO A 35 9.88 5.08 15.15
C PRO A 35 10.01 6.56 14.75
N ILE A 36 10.20 7.43 15.72
CA ILE A 36 10.33 8.88 15.51
C ILE A 36 11.49 9.22 14.56
N ARG A 37 12.51 8.35 14.48
CA ARG A 37 13.63 8.47 13.52
C ARG A 37 13.19 8.53 12.07
N LEU A 38 12.03 7.97 11.70
CA LEU A 38 11.50 8.03 10.32
C LEU A 38 11.11 9.46 9.95
N PHE A 39 10.65 10.27 10.91
CA PHE A 39 10.33 11.68 10.68
C PHE A 39 11.55 12.57 10.46
N ALA A 40 12.77 12.08 10.73
CA ALA A 40 13.99 12.74 10.31
C ALA A 40 14.16 12.75 8.78
N SER A 41 13.48 11.84 8.06
CA SER A 41 13.40 11.86 6.60
C SER A 41 12.33 12.88 6.14
N PRO A 42 12.72 13.95 5.42
CA PRO A 42 11.75 14.92 4.91
C PRO A 42 10.73 14.28 3.96
N VAL A 43 11.14 13.25 3.19
CA VAL A 43 10.27 12.55 2.26
C VAL A 43 9.17 11.80 3.00
N PHE A 44 9.51 11.07 4.06
CA PHE A 44 8.54 10.36 4.90
C PHE A 44 7.54 11.32 5.53
N THR A 45 8.02 12.41 6.14
CA THR A 45 7.17 13.41 6.79
C THR A 45 6.19 14.05 5.79
N VAL A 46 6.66 14.43 4.61
CA VAL A 46 5.80 14.98 3.55
C VAL A 46 4.76 13.95 3.10
N CYS A 47 5.14 12.69 2.92
CA CYS A 47 4.20 11.63 2.57
C CYS A 47 3.13 11.40 3.65
N CYS A 48 3.49 11.46 4.93
CA CYS A 48 2.52 11.35 6.04
C CYS A 48 1.53 12.52 6.05
N VAL A 49 2.01 13.76 5.84
CA VAL A 49 1.14 14.94 5.75
C VAL A 49 0.19 14.85 4.55
N LEU A 50 0.70 14.43 3.40
CA LEU A 50 -0.12 14.23 2.20
C LEU A 50 -1.13 13.10 2.40
N ALA A 51 -0.74 12.00 3.04
CA ALA A 51 -1.65 10.90 3.36
C ALA A 51 -2.78 11.36 4.29
N PHE A 52 -2.49 12.20 5.30
CA PHE A 52 -3.49 12.83 6.15
C PHE A 52 -4.50 13.66 5.33
N ILE A 53 -4.01 14.51 4.41
CA ILE A 53 -4.86 15.35 3.56
C ILE A 53 -5.72 14.51 2.61
N VAL A 54 -5.14 13.46 2.03
CA VAL A 54 -5.87 12.52 1.17
C VAL A 54 -6.97 11.79 1.94
N GLY A 55 -6.66 11.30 3.14
CA GLY A 55 -7.65 10.68 4.03
C GLY A 55 -8.78 11.64 4.42
N PHE A 56 -8.42 12.86 4.80
CA PHE A 56 -9.36 13.94 5.12
C PHE A 56 -10.34 14.18 3.97
N ALA A 57 -9.83 14.32 2.75
CA ALA A 57 -10.64 14.54 1.56
C ALA A 57 -11.53 13.34 1.24
N MET A 58 -10.97 12.15 1.29
CA MET A 58 -11.66 10.91 0.90
C MET A 58 -12.88 10.65 1.79
N LEU A 59 -12.68 10.54 3.10
CA LEU A 59 -13.79 10.16 4.00
C LEU A 59 -14.78 11.30 4.18
N GLY A 60 -14.31 12.56 4.18
CA GLY A 60 -15.20 13.72 4.18
C GLY A 60 -16.15 13.70 2.98
N ALA A 61 -15.63 13.49 1.77
CA ALA A 61 -16.46 13.41 0.57
C ALA A 61 -17.39 12.18 0.60
N LEU A 62 -16.85 10.98 0.86
CA LEU A 62 -17.64 9.73 0.86
C LEU A 62 -18.80 9.76 1.86
N THR A 63 -18.67 10.47 2.96
CA THR A 63 -19.73 10.55 3.98
C THR A 63 -20.82 11.53 3.57
N PHE A 64 -20.46 12.68 2.99
CA PHE A 64 -21.42 13.79 2.78
C PHE A 64 -21.99 13.85 1.35
N LEU A 65 -21.36 13.21 0.37
CA LEU A 65 -21.92 13.11 -0.98
C LEU A 65 -23.24 12.32 -1.05
N PRO A 66 -23.36 11.14 -0.40
CA PRO A 66 -24.66 10.47 -0.33
C PRO A 66 -25.74 11.29 0.38
N THR A 67 -25.36 12.10 1.39
CA THR A 67 -26.29 13.01 2.06
C THR A 67 -26.82 14.07 1.10
N PHE A 68 -25.95 14.67 0.28
CA PHE A 68 -26.35 15.59 -0.76
C PHE A 68 -27.38 14.94 -1.70
N MET A 69 -27.06 13.78 -2.26
CA MET A 69 -27.92 13.09 -3.23
C MET A 69 -29.29 12.68 -2.64
N GLN A 70 -29.30 12.30 -1.36
CA GLN A 70 -30.56 11.90 -0.70
C GLN A 70 -31.45 13.10 -0.35
N PHE A 71 -30.89 14.20 0.15
CA PHE A 71 -31.66 15.38 0.57
C PHE A 71 -31.92 16.36 -0.58
N VAL A 72 -30.98 16.50 -1.52
CA VAL A 72 -31.08 17.46 -2.62
C VAL A 72 -31.70 16.83 -3.86
N ASP A 73 -31.15 15.69 -4.32
CA ASP A 73 -31.67 15.00 -5.53
C ASP A 73 -32.86 14.10 -5.22
N GLY A 74 -33.16 13.83 -3.94
CA GLY A 74 -34.29 13.01 -3.56
C GLY A 74 -34.18 11.53 -3.84
N VAL A 75 -32.97 11.01 -4.07
CA VAL A 75 -32.76 9.61 -4.44
C VAL A 75 -32.66 8.69 -3.21
N SER A 76 -32.89 7.40 -3.42
CA SER A 76 -32.77 6.39 -2.37
C SER A 76 -31.31 6.23 -1.89
N ALA A 77 -31.11 5.66 -0.70
CA ALA A 77 -29.77 5.34 -0.18
C ALA A 77 -28.97 4.43 -1.12
N THR A 78 -29.62 3.45 -1.76
CA THR A 78 -29.00 2.56 -2.73
C THR A 78 -28.58 3.32 -3.99
N GLU A 79 -29.44 4.17 -4.51
CA GLU A 79 -29.15 4.97 -5.70
C GLU A 79 -28.05 6.00 -5.44
N SER A 80 -28.06 6.64 -4.25
CA SER A 80 -26.98 7.56 -3.87
C SER A 80 -25.62 6.86 -3.81
N GLY A 81 -25.57 5.60 -3.33
CA GLY A 81 -24.38 4.76 -3.38
C GLY A 81 -23.94 4.47 -4.82
N LEU A 82 -24.85 4.15 -5.72
CA LEU A 82 -24.55 3.94 -7.15
C LEU A 82 -24.05 5.22 -7.83
N ARG A 83 -24.63 6.36 -7.51
CA ARG A 83 -24.20 7.67 -8.04
C ARG A 83 -22.81 8.11 -7.54
N THR A 84 -22.27 7.49 -6.49
CA THR A 84 -20.87 7.72 -6.06
C THR A 84 -19.86 6.86 -6.82
N LEU A 85 -20.27 5.88 -7.64
CA LEU A 85 -19.37 5.03 -8.43
C LEU A 85 -18.39 5.81 -9.35
N PRO A 86 -18.76 6.92 -9.98
CA PRO A 86 -17.80 7.70 -10.77
C PRO A 86 -16.59 8.18 -9.94
N MET A 87 -16.78 8.54 -8.68
CA MET A 87 -15.67 8.89 -7.78
C MET A 87 -14.74 7.70 -7.52
N VAL A 88 -15.32 6.54 -7.22
CA VAL A 88 -14.57 5.30 -7.01
C VAL A 88 -13.86 4.88 -8.31
N GLY A 89 -14.53 5.00 -9.46
CA GLY A 89 -13.94 4.76 -10.78
C GLY A 89 -12.75 5.66 -11.07
N GLY A 90 -12.88 6.95 -10.81
CA GLY A 90 -11.78 7.92 -10.93
C GLY A 90 -10.59 7.55 -10.03
N LEU A 91 -10.87 7.23 -8.76
CA LEU A 91 -9.86 6.81 -7.80
C LEU A 91 -9.12 5.55 -8.26
N LEU A 92 -9.83 4.50 -8.65
CA LEU A 92 -9.22 3.24 -9.06
C LEU A 92 -8.38 3.38 -10.33
N LEU A 93 -8.94 4.02 -11.36
CA LEU A 93 -8.26 4.19 -12.65
C LEU A 93 -6.96 4.99 -12.50
N THR A 94 -7.01 6.09 -11.76
CA THR A 94 -5.83 6.93 -11.59
C THR A 94 -4.83 6.35 -10.59
N SER A 95 -5.27 5.63 -9.57
CA SER A 95 -4.38 4.93 -8.63
C SER A 95 -3.58 3.83 -9.34
N MET A 96 -4.25 2.98 -10.14
CA MET A 96 -3.58 1.95 -10.93
C MET A 96 -2.66 2.58 -12.00
N GLY A 97 -3.18 3.58 -12.73
CA GLY A 97 -2.42 4.26 -13.78
C GLY A 97 -1.17 4.96 -13.25
N SER A 98 -1.29 5.68 -12.14
CA SER A 98 -0.16 6.38 -11.52
C SER A 98 0.89 5.41 -10.97
N GLY A 99 0.47 4.35 -10.29
CA GLY A 99 1.38 3.32 -9.79
C GLY A 99 2.18 2.65 -10.93
N MET A 100 1.50 2.26 -12.02
CA MET A 100 2.13 1.68 -13.21
C MET A 100 3.08 2.67 -13.90
N LEU A 101 2.70 3.94 -13.98
CA LEU A 101 3.52 4.95 -14.66
C LEU A 101 4.75 5.31 -13.83
N VAL A 102 4.62 5.39 -12.50
CA VAL A 102 5.76 5.60 -11.58
C VAL A 102 6.74 4.43 -11.64
N SER A 103 6.26 3.19 -11.64
CA SER A 103 7.14 2.01 -11.71
C SER A 103 7.93 1.94 -13.03
N ARG A 104 7.38 2.48 -14.14
CA ARG A 104 8.05 2.52 -15.44
C ARG A 104 8.99 3.72 -15.62
N THR A 105 8.63 4.87 -15.06
CA THR A 105 9.36 6.13 -15.32
C THR A 105 10.29 6.54 -14.20
N GLY A 106 10.12 5.98 -13.00
CA GLY A 106 10.84 6.39 -11.79
C GLY A 106 10.47 7.80 -11.28
N ARG A 107 9.59 8.52 -11.98
CA ARG A 107 9.19 9.89 -11.63
C ARG A 107 7.90 9.86 -10.83
N TYR A 108 7.97 10.11 -9.53
CA TYR A 108 6.80 10.03 -8.64
C TYR A 108 6.25 11.40 -8.21
N LYS A 109 7.09 12.43 -8.12
CA LYS A 109 6.71 13.75 -7.57
C LYS A 109 5.53 14.40 -8.29
N VAL A 110 5.42 14.21 -9.59
CA VAL A 110 4.37 14.81 -10.43
C VAL A 110 2.98 14.37 -9.96
N PHE A 111 2.82 13.11 -9.52
CA PHE A 111 1.52 12.55 -9.19
C PHE A 111 0.88 13.15 -7.93
N PRO A 112 1.56 13.27 -6.77
CA PRO A 112 1.01 13.97 -5.62
C PRO A 112 0.74 15.46 -5.89
N VAL A 113 1.59 16.12 -6.69
CA VAL A 113 1.40 17.52 -7.05
C VAL A 113 0.15 17.70 -7.91
N VAL A 114 0.03 16.95 -8.99
CA VAL A 114 -1.15 16.99 -9.86
C VAL A 114 -2.39 16.49 -9.12
N GLY A 115 -2.26 15.41 -8.34
CA GLY A 115 -3.37 14.82 -7.60
C GLY A 115 -3.99 15.78 -6.59
N THR A 116 -3.18 16.47 -5.80
CA THR A 116 -3.67 17.47 -4.84
C THR A 116 -4.27 18.71 -5.53
N ALA A 117 -3.72 19.13 -6.66
CA ALA A 117 -4.30 20.21 -7.47
C ALA A 117 -5.66 19.80 -8.05
N VAL A 118 -5.77 18.60 -8.63
CA VAL A 118 -7.04 18.05 -9.16
C VAL A 118 -8.06 17.89 -8.03
N MET A 119 -7.62 17.46 -6.84
CA MET A 119 -8.47 17.34 -5.66
C MET A 119 -9.03 18.71 -5.22
N ALA A 120 -8.21 19.77 -5.23
CA ALA A 120 -8.66 21.12 -4.94
C ALA A 120 -9.71 21.60 -5.95
N VAL A 121 -9.47 21.37 -7.25
CA VAL A 121 -10.43 21.65 -8.32
C VAL A 121 -11.72 20.85 -8.11
N GLY A 122 -11.61 19.56 -7.76
CA GLY A 122 -12.76 18.68 -7.48
C GLY A 122 -13.64 19.25 -6.36
N PHE A 123 -13.05 19.72 -5.27
CA PHE A 123 -13.81 20.35 -4.17
C PHE A 123 -14.47 21.65 -4.59
N VAL A 124 -13.81 22.49 -5.39
CA VAL A 124 -14.42 23.72 -5.93
C VAL A 124 -15.59 23.38 -6.86
N LEU A 125 -15.46 22.35 -7.69
CA LEU A 125 -16.55 21.90 -8.56
C LEU A 125 -17.73 21.35 -7.75
N LEU A 126 -17.47 20.55 -6.73
CA LEU A 126 -18.52 20.03 -5.83
C LEU A 126 -19.21 21.13 -5.04
N SER A 127 -18.52 22.22 -4.72
CA SER A 127 -19.13 23.37 -4.04
C SER A 127 -20.14 24.15 -4.90
N GLN A 128 -20.12 23.92 -6.22
CA GLN A 128 -21.06 24.56 -7.17
C GLN A 128 -22.29 23.69 -7.47
N MET A 129 -22.39 22.51 -6.83
CA MET A 129 -23.55 21.64 -7.01
C MET A 129 -24.77 22.22 -6.33
N ASP A 130 -25.89 22.24 -7.05
CA ASP A 130 -27.21 22.65 -6.61
C ASP A 130 -28.28 21.63 -7.00
N ALA A 131 -29.54 21.88 -6.63
CA ALA A 131 -30.67 21.01 -6.96
C ALA A 131 -30.96 20.91 -8.47
N GLY A 132 -30.44 21.83 -9.28
CA GLY A 132 -30.60 21.83 -10.74
C GLY A 132 -29.44 21.16 -11.48
N THR A 133 -28.39 20.71 -10.79
CA THR A 133 -27.18 20.18 -11.40
C THR A 133 -27.47 18.80 -12.05
N PRO A 134 -27.27 18.64 -13.39
CA PRO A 134 -27.50 17.36 -14.05
C PRO A 134 -26.64 16.23 -13.49
N VAL A 135 -27.18 15.01 -13.43
CA VAL A 135 -26.48 13.81 -12.92
C VAL A 135 -25.13 13.57 -13.61
N LEU A 136 -25.06 13.82 -14.93
CA LEU A 136 -23.80 13.68 -15.67
C LEU A 136 -22.72 14.66 -15.18
N GLN A 137 -23.12 15.90 -14.88
CA GLN A 137 -22.21 16.91 -14.36
C GLN A 137 -21.77 16.59 -12.94
N GLN A 138 -22.68 16.15 -12.07
CA GLN A 138 -22.35 15.62 -10.74
C GLN A 138 -21.35 14.47 -10.86
N SER A 139 -21.60 13.50 -11.75
CA SER A 139 -20.70 12.37 -12.00
C SER A 139 -19.31 12.80 -12.46
N ALA A 140 -19.22 13.83 -13.30
CA ALA A 140 -17.94 14.37 -13.75
C ALA A 140 -17.18 15.04 -12.58
N TYR A 141 -17.85 15.79 -11.72
CA TYR A 141 -17.24 16.41 -10.55
C TYR A 141 -16.72 15.38 -9.56
N LEU A 142 -17.51 14.34 -9.32
CA LEU A 142 -17.14 13.20 -8.49
C LEU A 142 -15.93 12.46 -9.05
N PHE A 143 -15.91 12.22 -10.35
CA PHE A 143 -14.79 11.58 -11.03
C PHE A 143 -13.49 12.40 -10.89
N VAL A 144 -13.56 13.72 -11.03
CA VAL A 144 -12.41 14.62 -10.87
C VAL A 144 -11.85 14.53 -9.46
N LEU A 145 -12.71 14.60 -8.43
CA LEU A 145 -12.27 14.46 -7.05
C LEU A 145 -11.63 13.08 -6.80
N GLY A 146 -12.30 12.02 -7.24
CA GLY A 146 -11.79 10.65 -7.12
C GLY A 146 -10.44 10.47 -7.83
N ALA A 147 -10.29 11.04 -9.02
CA ALA A 147 -9.04 11.01 -9.78
C ALA A 147 -7.90 11.71 -9.02
N GLY A 148 -8.17 12.87 -8.41
CA GLY A 148 -7.18 13.56 -7.58
C GLY A 148 -6.70 12.73 -6.38
N ILE A 149 -7.63 12.11 -5.67
CA ILE A 149 -7.35 11.21 -4.55
C ILE A 149 -6.52 10.00 -5.03
N GLY A 150 -6.92 9.35 -6.13
CA GLY A 150 -6.27 8.17 -6.67
C GLY A 150 -4.84 8.41 -7.11
N LEU A 151 -4.55 9.55 -7.75
CA LEU A 151 -3.18 9.94 -8.13
C LEU A 151 -2.21 9.99 -6.94
N CYS A 152 -2.69 10.36 -5.76
CA CYS A 152 -1.87 10.44 -4.56
C CYS A 152 -1.73 9.08 -3.85
N MET A 153 -2.82 8.32 -3.79
CA MET A 153 -3.01 7.24 -2.82
C MET A 153 -1.94 6.16 -2.93
N GLN A 154 -1.77 5.57 -4.11
CA GLN A 154 -0.81 4.51 -4.35
C GLN A 154 0.63 5.02 -4.41
N VAL A 155 0.81 6.22 -4.96
CA VAL A 155 2.14 6.79 -5.15
C VAL A 155 2.80 7.14 -3.81
N LEU A 156 2.04 7.63 -2.80
CA LEU A 156 2.58 7.92 -1.48
C LEU A 156 3.14 6.67 -0.78
N VAL A 157 2.43 5.54 -0.88
CA VAL A 157 2.90 4.25 -0.35
C VAL A 157 4.18 3.81 -1.06
N LEU A 158 4.19 3.89 -2.39
CA LEU A 158 5.33 3.50 -3.22
C LEU A 158 6.58 4.36 -2.94
N ILE A 159 6.42 5.68 -2.74
CA ILE A 159 7.52 6.58 -2.36
C ILE A 159 8.14 6.14 -1.05
N VAL A 160 7.32 5.89 -0.04
CA VAL A 160 7.80 5.52 1.29
C VAL A 160 8.48 4.15 1.26
N GLN A 161 7.92 3.18 0.55
CA GLN A 161 8.54 1.86 0.38
C GLN A 161 9.89 1.93 -0.34
N SER A 162 10.04 2.81 -1.34
CA SER A 162 11.30 2.94 -2.08
C SER A 162 12.38 3.72 -1.35
N THR A 163 12.00 4.61 -0.43
CA THR A 163 12.94 5.49 0.28
C THR A 163 13.29 5.01 1.70
N ALA A 164 12.44 4.18 2.30
CA ALA A 164 12.70 3.61 3.62
C ALA A 164 13.82 2.56 3.59
N ASN A 165 14.50 2.38 4.72
CA ASN A 165 15.40 1.25 4.90
C ASN A 165 14.60 -0.06 4.90
N PHE A 166 15.22 -1.12 4.40
CA PHE A 166 14.57 -2.43 4.28
C PHE A 166 14.00 -2.96 5.64
N ALA A 167 14.70 -2.66 6.74
CA ALA A 167 14.25 -3.02 8.10
C ALA A 167 13.01 -2.23 8.54
N ASP A 168 12.75 -1.07 7.95
CA ASP A 168 11.69 -0.13 8.34
C ASP A 168 10.51 -0.13 7.35
N LEU A 169 10.54 -0.96 6.29
CA LEU A 169 9.53 -0.95 5.21
C LEU A 169 8.10 -1.12 5.74
N GLY A 170 7.87 -2.13 6.59
CA GLY A 170 6.56 -2.39 7.17
C GLY A 170 6.07 -1.23 8.02
N VAL A 171 6.93 -0.71 8.88
CA VAL A 171 6.61 0.40 9.78
C VAL A 171 6.38 1.70 9.00
N ALA A 172 7.16 1.94 7.96
CA ALA A 172 7.01 3.13 7.13
C ALA A 172 5.69 3.09 6.32
N THR A 173 5.32 1.94 5.80
CA THR A 173 4.02 1.74 5.11
C THR A 173 2.85 1.91 6.08
N SER A 174 2.93 1.27 7.24
CA SER A 174 1.92 1.40 8.30
C SER A 174 1.79 2.85 8.78
N GLY A 175 2.89 3.60 8.84
CA GLY A 175 2.89 5.03 9.19
C GLY A 175 2.06 5.87 8.23
N VAL A 176 2.24 5.70 6.91
CA VAL A 176 1.42 6.41 5.89
C VAL A 176 -0.06 6.06 6.05
N THR A 177 -0.39 4.79 6.24
CA THR A 177 -1.77 4.33 6.44
C THR A 177 -2.37 4.89 7.73
N PHE A 178 -1.60 4.94 8.81
CA PHE A 178 -2.01 5.55 10.09
C PHE A 178 -2.37 7.03 9.93
N PHE A 179 -1.49 7.83 9.30
CA PHE A 179 -1.79 9.24 9.06
C PHE A 179 -2.99 9.45 8.15
N ARG A 180 -3.18 8.59 7.14
CA ARG A 180 -4.38 8.61 6.29
C ARG A 180 -5.64 8.33 7.10
N THR A 181 -5.62 7.33 7.99
CA THR A 181 -6.77 6.99 8.84
C THR A 181 -7.11 8.11 9.84
N ILE A 182 -6.09 8.73 10.45
CA ILE A 182 -6.29 9.91 11.30
C ILE A 182 -6.90 11.05 10.46
N GLY A 183 -6.34 11.33 9.28
CA GLY A 183 -6.88 12.32 8.37
C GLY A 183 -8.35 12.06 8.02
N SER A 184 -8.71 10.81 7.75
CA SER A 184 -10.09 10.39 7.50
C SER A 184 -11.01 10.69 8.68
N SER A 185 -10.59 10.40 9.91
CA SER A 185 -11.36 10.69 11.12
C SER A 185 -11.56 12.19 11.32
N PHE A 186 -10.49 12.97 11.11
CA PHE A 186 -10.59 14.43 11.16
C PHE A 186 -11.49 14.99 10.05
N GLY A 187 -11.39 14.42 8.84
CA GLY A 187 -12.26 14.79 7.71
C GLY A 187 -13.73 14.62 8.08
N ALA A 188 -14.11 13.41 8.50
CA ALA A 188 -15.50 13.12 8.90
C ALA A 188 -16.00 14.07 10.02
N ALA A 189 -15.18 14.31 11.05
CA ALA A 189 -15.55 15.16 12.17
C ALA A 189 -15.69 16.65 11.77
N ILE A 190 -14.73 17.18 11.00
CA ILE A 190 -14.73 18.59 10.57
C ILE A 190 -15.84 18.85 9.56
N PHE A 191 -16.02 17.98 8.55
CA PHE A 191 -17.13 18.11 7.61
C PHE A 191 -18.48 18.05 8.34
N GLY A 192 -18.63 17.10 9.31
CA GLY A 192 -19.84 16.99 10.11
C GLY A 192 -20.14 18.23 10.93
N SER A 193 -19.13 18.79 11.57
CA SER A 193 -19.27 20.00 12.37
C SER A 193 -19.60 21.23 11.51
N LEU A 194 -18.90 21.41 10.39
CA LEU A 194 -19.18 22.50 9.45
C LEU A 194 -20.58 22.37 8.86
N PHE A 195 -20.97 21.17 8.44
CA PHE A 195 -22.29 20.90 7.90
C PHE A 195 -23.39 21.23 8.93
N ALA A 196 -23.26 20.74 10.16
CA ALA A 196 -24.22 21.02 11.21
C ALA A 196 -24.39 22.53 11.46
N ASN A 197 -23.26 23.26 11.56
CA ASN A 197 -23.29 24.69 11.76
C ASN A 197 -23.91 25.48 10.59
N PHE A 198 -23.56 25.13 9.36
CA PHE A 198 -24.10 25.81 8.19
C PHE A 198 -25.57 25.49 7.97
N LEU A 199 -25.97 24.22 8.22
CA LEU A 199 -27.35 23.82 8.10
C LEU A 199 -28.24 24.44 9.19
N GLU A 200 -27.80 24.44 10.46
CA GLU A 200 -28.56 25.02 11.58
C GLU A 200 -28.96 26.49 11.32
N SER A 201 -28.03 27.28 10.78
CA SER A 201 -28.28 28.68 10.44
C SER A 201 -29.27 28.86 9.29
N ARG A 202 -29.32 27.95 8.31
CA ARG A 202 -30.14 28.08 7.10
C ARG A 202 -31.49 27.36 7.24
N ILE A 203 -31.52 26.25 7.93
CA ILE A 203 -32.75 25.46 8.03
C ILE A 203 -33.86 26.16 8.77
N ALA A 204 -33.52 26.95 9.81
CA ALA A 204 -34.50 27.74 10.54
C ALA A 204 -35.19 28.77 9.62
N THR A 205 -34.44 29.42 8.76
CA THR A 205 -34.96 30.37 7.78
C THR A 205 -35.79 29.68 6.71
N ALA A 206 -35.28 28.53 6.19
CA ALA A 206 -35.99 27.75 5.19
C ALA A 206 -37.35 27.24 5.69
N LEU A 207 -37.41 26.74 6.92
CA LEU A 207 -38.67 26.33 7.57
C LEU A 207 -39.64 27.47 7.79
N ALA A 208 -39.14 28.64 8.19
CA ALA A 208 -39.98 29.81 8.35
C ALA A 208 -40.59 30.30 7.03
N VAL A 209 -39.86 30.20 5.92
CA VAL A 209 -40.32 30.57 4.57
C VAL A 209 -41.28 29.52 4.02
N SER A 210 -40.97 28.24 4.17
CA SER A 210 -41.73 27.12 3.61
C SER A 210 -43.03 26.85 4.38
N GLY A 211 -43.09 27.19 5.66
CA GLY A 211 -44.17 26.76 6.55
C GLY A 211 -44.23 25.26 6.82
N ALA A 212 -43.21 24.53 6.43
CA ALA A 212 -43.13 23.07 6.61
C ALA A 212 -42.92 22.70 8.09
N PRO A 213 -43.42 21.53 8.56
CA PRO A 213 -43.11 21.05 9.87
C PRO A 213 -41.61 20.70 10.00
N ALA A 214 -41.01 21.00 11.15
CA ALA A 214 -39.58 20.78 11.40
C ALA A 214 -39.13 19.33 11.18
N GLU A 215 -40.04 18.38 11.36
CA GLU A 215 -39.81 16.95 11.14
C GLU A 215 -39.52 16.62 9.65
N ALA A 216 -40.07 17.41 8.72
CA ALA A 216 -39.85 17.21 7.29
C ALA A 216 -38.40 17.47 6.87
N ALA A 217 -37.69 18.33 7.60
CA ALA A 217 -36.28 18.60 7.34
C ALA A 217 -35.32 17.50 7.86
N GLN A 218 -35.80 16.57 8.68
CA GLN A 218 -34.95 15.55 9.30
C GLN A 218 -34.81 14.26 8.48
N SER A 219 -35.64 14.08 7.45
CA SER A 219 -35.67 12.86 6.65
C SER A 219 -35.88 13.15 5.16
N PRO A 220 -35.05 12.57 4.28
CA PRO A 220 -35.25 12.71 2.83
C PRO A 220 -36.63 12.27 2.38
N GLN A 221 -37.18 11.19 2.97
CA GLN A 221 -38.50 10.66 2.59
C GLN A 221 -39.65 11.59 3.03
N ALA A 222 -39.50 12.31 4.15
CA ALA A 222 -40.50 13.28 4.59
C ALA A 222 -40.46 14.53 3.70
N LEU A 223 -39.26 14.95 3.30
CA LEU A 223 -39.06 16.11 2.41
C LEU A 223 -39.68 15.86 1.04
N GLN A 224 -39.53 14.65 0.45
CA GLN A 224 -40.10 14.28 -0.83
C GLN A 224 -41.62 14.18 -0.87
N ARG A 225 -42.31 14.14 0.28
CA ARG A 225 -43.76 14.13 0.36
C ARG A 225 -44.39 15.53 0.34
N LEU A 226 -43.57 16.54 0.46
CA LEU A 226 -44.01 17.94 0.41
C LEU A 226 -44.21 18.39 -1.04
N PRO A 227 -45.12 19.33 -1.30
CA PRO A 227 -45.17 20.04 -2.57
C PRO A 227 -43.83 20.72 -2.90
N ASP A 228 -43.47 20.80 -4.19
CA ASP A 228 -42.16 21.30 -4.63
C ASP A 228 -41.86 22.72 -4.16
N ASP A 229 -42.86 23.59 -4.09
CA ASP A 229 -42.76 24.97 -3.61
C ASP A 229 -42.43 25.06 -2.11
N VAL A 230 -42.90 24.10 -1.31
CA VAL A 230 -42.63 23.99 0.12
C VAL A 230 -41.29 23.28 0.38
N ALA A 231 -40.93 22.33 -0.43
CA ALA A 231 -39.67 21.57 -0.29
C ALA A 231 -38.44 22.38 -0.74
N ALA A 232 -38.57 23.17 -1.82
CA ALA A 232 -37.45 23.89 -2.45
C ALA A 232 -36.59 24.75 -1.51
N PRO A 233 -37.13 25.54 -0.57
CA PRO A 233 -36.29 26.29 0.38
C PRO A 233 -35.42 25.41 1.27
N ILE A 234 -35.95 24.24 1.68
CA ILE A 234 -35.25 23.26 2.52
C ILE A 234 -34.16 22.57 1.72
N ILE A 235 -34.47 22.13 0.49
CA ILE A 235 -33.52 21.50 -0.44
C ILE A 235 -32.33 22.44 -0.70
N ASN A 236 -32.60 23.72 -0.98
CA ASN A 236 -31.58 24.72 -1.21
C ASN A 236 -30.72 24.93 0.05
N ALA A 237 -31.33 24.93 1.25
CA ALA A 237 -30.57 25.05 2.50
C ALA A 237 -29.58 23.90 2.69
N TYR A 238 -29.94 22.66 2.30
CA TYR A 238 -29.05 21.52 2.28
C TYR A 238 -27.95 21.65 1.22
N ALA A 239 -28.32 22.01 -0.02
CA ALA A 239 -27.38 22.18 -1.12
C ALA A 239 -26.32 23.24 -0.80
N ASP A 240 -26.75 24.42 -0.36
CA ASP A 240 -25.85 25.53 -0.01
C ASP A 240 -24.94 25.18 1.19
N SER A 241 -25.48 24.47 2.19
CA SER A 241 -24.69 24.06 3.35
C SER A 241 -23.61 23.08 2.99
N LEU A 242 -23.92 22.07 2.16
CA LEU A 242 -22.95 21.08 1.68
C LEU A 242 -21.96 21.70 0.70
N GLY A 243 -22.41 22.59 -0.19
CA GLY A 243 -21.54 23.36 -1.08
C GLY A 243 -20.46 24.14 -0.32
N LEU A 244 -20.84 24.79 0.78
CA LEU A 244 -19.87 25.50 1.64
C LEU A 244 -18.91 24.55 2.36
N VAL A 245 -19.37 23.38 2.79
CA VAL A 245 -18.48 22.37 3.38
C VAL A 245 -17.41 21.95 2.38
N PHE A 246 -17.79 21.65 1.14
CA PHE A 246 -16.83 21.31 0.08
C PHE A 246 -15.90 22.50 -0.24
N LEU A 247 -16.41 23.71 -0.26
CA LEU A 247 -15.60 24.91 -0.46
C LEU A 247 -14.56 25.09 0.66
N CYS A 248 -14.92 24.81 1.91
CA CYS A 248 -13.99 24.83 3.05
C CYS A 248 -12.93 23.72 2.99
N ALA A 249 -13.19 22.64 2.27
CA ALA A 249 -12.21 21.58 2.06
C ALA A 249 -11.17 21.92 0.97
N ALA A 250 -11.52 22.78 0.01
CA ALA A 250 -10.61 23.16 -1.07
C ALA A 250 -9.27 23.77 -0.57
N PRO A 251 -9.24 24.70 0.40
CA PRO A 251 -7.99 25.20 0.99
C PRO A 251 -7.10 24.11 1.57
N VAL A 252 -7.67 23.05 2.17
CA VAL A 252 -6.90 21.94 2.71
C VAL A 252 -6.20 21.19 1.58
N ALA A 253 -6.87 20.97 0.45
CA ALA A 253 -6.27 20.38 -0.73
C ALA A 253 -5.19 21.29 -1.36
N VAL A 254 -5.38 22.61 -1.34
CA VAL A 254 -4.36 23.60 -1.76
C VAL A 254 -3.13 23.54 -0.84
N ILE A 255 -3.31 23.43 0.47
CA ILE A 255 -2.19 23.18 1.40
C ILE A 255 -1.47 21.88 1.02
N GLY A 256 -2.22 20.82 0.70
CA GLY A 256 -1.65 19.60 0.17
C GLY A 256 -0.81 19.81 -1.09
N PHE A 257 -1.28 20.61 -2.02
CA PHE A 257 -0.53 20.98 -3.21
C PHE A 257 0.79 21.70 -2.88
N LEU A 258 0.76 22.67 -1.98
CA LEU A 258 1.97 23.37 -1.55
C LEU A 258 2.96 22.43 -0.84
N VAL A 259 2.45 21.53 0.00
CA VAL A 259 3.26 20.49 0.65
C VAL A 259 3.84 19.52 -0.38
N ALA A 260 3.07 19.09 -1.38
CA ALA A 260 3.55 18.20 -2.44
C ALA A 260 4.69 18.81 -3.27
N LEU A 261 4.70 20.13 -3.45
CA LEU A 261 5.81 20.83 -4.13
C LEU A 261 7.14 20.69 -3.38
N THR A 262 7.11 20.56 -2.05
CA THR A 262 8.31 20.39 -1.22
C THR A 262 8.90 18.97 -1.30
N LEU A 263 8.17 18.02 -1.89
CA LEU A 263 8.61 16.64 -2.04
C LEU A 263 9.89 16.59 -2.87
N LYS A 264 10.95 16.02 -2.30
CA LYS A 264 12.22 15.82 -3.01
C LYS A 264 12.15 14.55 -3.83
N GLU A 265 12.58 14.62 -5.08
CA GLU A 265 12.69 13.47 -5.96
C GLU A 265 13.99 12.74 -5.65
N VAL A 266 13.87 11.50 -5.18
CA VAL A 266 14.99 10.60 -4.88
C VAL A 266 14.86 9.43 -5.87
N PRO A 267 15.97 8.93 -6.45
CA PRO A 267 15.89 7.75 -7.32
C PRO A 267 15.20 6.61 -6.58
N LEU A 268 14.14 6.08 -7.20
CA LEU A 268 13.46 4.90 -6.66
C LEU A 268 14.44 3.73 -6.68
N ARG A 269 14.54 3.00 -5.57
CA ARG A 269 15.18 1.68 -5.62
C ARG A 269 14.31 0.79 -6.51
N ASP A 270 14.95 -0.09 -7.27
CA ASP A 270 14.25 -1.11 -8.07
C ASP A 270 13.32 -1.88 -7.13
N LEU A 271 12.07 -1.44 -7.08
CA LEU A 271 10.99 -2.15 -6.42
C LEU A 271 10.53 -3.23 -7.38
N ASP A 272 10.45 -4.43 -6.86
CA ASP A 272 9.92 -5.58 -7.57
C ASP A 272 8.54 -5.26 -8.18
N PRO A 273 8.38 -5.33 -9.52
CA PRO A 273 7.08 -5.09 -10.16
C PRO A 273 6.01 -6.10 -9.74
N ALA A 274 6.41 -7.18 -9.07
CA ALA A 274 5.52 -8.20 -8.54
C ALA A 274 4.96 -7.89 -7.14
N ALA A 275 5.39 -6.82 -6.48
CA ALA A 275 4.66 -6.25 -5.36
C ALA A 275 3.37 -5.64 -5.93
N GLY A 276 2.37 -6.50 -6.14
CA GLY A 276 1.12 -6.19 -6.81
C GLY A 276 0.47 -4.95 -6.23
N VAL A 277 -0.14 -4.16 -7.10
CA VAL A 277 -1.00 -3.04 -6.73
C VAL A 277 -2.12 -3.59 -5.85
N ASP A 278 -1.94 -3.51 -4.54
CA ASP A 278 -2.95 -3.95 -3.60
C ASP A 278 -4.01 -2.86 -3.46
N LEU A 279 -5.11 -3.06 -4.17
CA LEU A 279 -6.27 -2.17 -4.12
C LEU A 279 -6.97 -2.20 -2.74
N GLY A 280 -6.78 -3.27 -1.95
CA GLY A 280 -7.41 -3.46 -0.64
C GLY A 280 -6.85 -2.52 0.42
N GLU A 281 -5.54 -2.25 0.44
CA GLU A 281 -4.93 -1.30 1.39
C GLU A 281 -5.51 0.12 1.27
N GLY A 282 -5.92 0.49 0.06
CA GLY A 282 -6.56 1.79 -0.21
C GLY A 282 -7.87 2.00 0.52
N PHE A 283 -8.62 0.96 0.79
CA PHE A 283 -9.93 1.02 1.42
C PHE A 283 -9.93 0.60 2.90
N GLY A 284 -8.76 0.31 3.50
CA GLY A 284 -8.65 -0.11 4.90
C GLY A 284 -9.25 -1.50 5.14
N MET A 285 -9.41 -2.33 4.10
CA MET A 285 -9.75 -3.74 4.27
C MET A 285 -8.52 -4.48 4.79
N PRO A 286 -8.63 -5.21 5.92
CA PRO A 286 -7.55 -6.09 6.36
C PRO A 286 -7.34 -7.14 5.27
N GLN A 287 -6.12 -7.26 4.75
CA GLN A 287 -5.76 -8.45 3.98
C GLN A 287 -5.90 -9.66 4.88
N MET A 288 -6.71 -10.61 4.48
CA MET A 288 -6.60 -11.97 5.00
C MET A 288 -5.39 -12.60 4.31
N GLU A 289 -4.19 -12.39 4.89
CA GLU A 289 -3.02 -13.18 4.50
C GLU A 289 -3.37 -14.65 4.71
N THR A 290 -3.16 -15.46 3.67
CA THR A 290 -3.33 -16.89 3.83
C THR A 290 -2.28 -17.41 4.80
N PRO A 291 -2.55 -18.48 5.58
CA PRO A 291 -1.55 -19.05 6.48
C PRO A 291 -0.22 -19.38 5.78
N GLU A 292 -0.26 -19.66 4.47
CA GLU A 292 0.90 -19.91 3.63
C GLU A 292 1.73 -18.65 3.36
N GLU A 293 1.10 -17.52 3.11
CA GLU A 293 1.77 -16.22 2.90
C GLU A 293 2.41 -15.70 4.18
N ILE A 294 1.74 -15.88 5.32
CA ILE A 294 2.30 -15.58 6.65
C ILE A 294 3.56 -16.42 6.89
N LEU A 295 3.50 -17.72 6.57
CA LEU A 295 4.64 -18.61 6.71
C LEU A 295 5.79 -18.23 5.78
N GLU A 296 5.52 -17.95 4.50
CA GLU A 296 6.54 -17.50 3.55
C GLU A 296 7.24 -16.21 4.02
N THR A 297 6.45 -15.26 4.51
CA THR A 297 6.97 -13.98 5.04
C THR A 297 7.84 -14.22 6.27
N ALA A 298 7.40 -15.07 7.20
CA ALA A 298 8.15 -15.42 8.41
C ALA A 298 9.45 -16.16 8.09
N VAL A 299 9.40 -17.15 7.19
CA VAL A 299 10.58 -17.90 6.71
C VAL A 299 11.55 -16.96 5.99
N GLY A 300 11.07 -16.13 5.08
CA GLY A 300 11.89 -15.17 4.35
C GLY A 300 12.59 -14.17 5.27
N ARG A 301 11.91 -13.71 6.32
CA ARG A 301 12.46 -12.81 7.35
C ARG A 301 13.55 -13.49 8.18
N LEU A 302 13.33 -14.75 8.61
CA LEU A 302 14.32 -15.54 9.36
C LEU A 302 15.56 -15.83 8.55
N VAL A 303 15.44 -16.23 7.28
CA VAL A 303 16.57 -16.53 6.39
C VAL A 303 17.45 -15.29 6.16
N ARG A 304 16.84 -14.10 6.08
CA ARG A 304 17.58 -12.84 5.87
C ARG A 304 18.30 -12.33 7.12
N HIS A 305 17.68 -12.43 8.29
CA HIS A 305 18.15 -11.74 9.49
C HIS A 305 18.89 -12.65 10.50
N SER A 306 18.83 -13.97 10.31
CA SER A 306 19.48 -14.91 11.25
C SER A 306 20.82 -15.40 10.73
N PRO A 307 21.96 -14.98 11.31
CA PRO A 307 23.30 -15.44 10.89
C PRO A 307 23.49 -16.94 11.07
N ASP A 308 22.73 -17.57 11.99
CA ASP A 308 22.79 -19.02 12.26
C ASP A 308 22.08 -19.89 11.22
N ILE A 309 21.34 -19.28 10.29
CA ILE A 309 20.63 -19.95 9.17
C ILE A 309 21.44 -19.83 7.86
N ARG A 310 22.71 -19.45 7.94
CA ARG A 310 23.59 -19.38 6.75
C ARG A 310 24.18 -20.75 6.42
N LEU A 311 24.44 -20.98 5.14
CA LEU A 311 25.09 -22.21 4.65
C LEU A 311 26.33 -22.59 5.45
N ARG A 312 27.08 -21.59 5.94
CA ARG A 312 28.28 -21.78 6.75
C ARG A 312 28.02 -22.49 8.09
N SER A 313 26.82 -22.36 8.64
CA SER A 313 26.46 -23.03 9.91
C SER A 313 26.00 -24.48 9.72
N ILE A 314 25.73 -24.88 8.49
CA ILE A 314 25.20 -26.18 8.10
C ILE A 314 26.35 -27.07 7.55
N ALA A 315 27.32 -26.45 6.87
CA ALA A 315 28.47 -27.14 6.31
C ALA A 315 29.25 -27.94 7.41
N GLY A 316 29.56 -29.19 7.12
CA GLY A 316 30.28 -30.08 8.05
C GLY A 316 29.43 -30.65 9.20
N ARG A 317 28.11 -30.40 9.20
CA ARG A 317 27.16 -30.96 10.17
C ARG A 317 26.12 -31.81 9.45
N HIS A 318 25.52 -32.76 10.16
CA HIS A 318 24.41 -33.60 9.66
C HIS A 318 24.73 -34.38 8.38
N GLY A 319 25.99 -34.81 8.20
CA GLY A 319 26.40 -35.55 7.01
C GLY A 319 26.60 -34.73 5.73
N CYS A 320 26.55 -33.39 5.83
CA CYS A 320 26.82 -32.50 4.71
C CYS A 320 28.33 -32.35 4.45
N VAL A 321 28.66 -32.08 3.18
CA VAL A 321 30.03 -31.71 2.78
C VAL A 321 30.52 -30.52 3.60
N SER A 322 31.73 -30.65 4.14
CA SER A 322 32.37 -29.61 4.97
C SER A 322 32.87 -28.40 4.14
N ASP A 323 33.15 -28.61 2.85
CA ASP A 323 33.56 -27.53 1.95
C ASP A 323 32.37 -26.72 1.49
N LEU A 324 32.34 -25.49 1.97
CA LEU A 324 31.25 -24.52 1.70
C LEU A 324 31.09 -24.20 0.21
N ALA A 325 32.20 -24.19 -0.55
CA ALA A 325 32.16 -23.89 -1.98
C ALA A 325 31.51 -25.04 -2.76
N LEU A 326 31.81 -26.30 -2.39
CA LEU A 326 31.18 -27.47 -2.99
C LEU A 326 29.70 -27.53 -2.66
N LEU A 327 29.31 -27.31 -1.39
CA LEU A 327 27.91 -27.29 -0.97
C LEU A 327 27.12 -26.20 -1.69
N TRP A 328 27.72 -25.01 -1.82
CA TRP A 328 27.11 -23.90 -2.56
C TRP A 328 26.91 -24.25 -4.05
N GLY A 329 27.93 -24.85 -4.70
CA GLY A 329 27.85 -25.25 -6.10
C GLY A 329 26.78 -26.32 -6.34
N LEU A 330 26.65 -27.32 -5.44
CA LEU A 330 25.57 -28.32 -5.48
C LEU A 330 24.17 -27.68 -5.44
N ILE A 331 23.99 -26.69 -4.57
CA ILE A 331 22.71 -25.96 -4.45
C ILE A 331 22.45 -25.16 -5.73
N GLN A 332 23.47 -24.54 -6.35
CA GLN A 332 23.28 -23.84 -7.62
C GLN A 332 22.83 -24.79 -8.74
N ILE A 333 23.47 -25.95 -8.89
CA ILE A 333 23.07 -26.97 -9.88
C ILE A 333 21.62 -27.40 -9.62
N TYR A 334 21.28 -27.73 -8.37
CA TYR A 334 19.94 -28.18 -7.99
C TYR A 334 18.88 -27.13 -8.36
N ARG A 335 19.07 -25.90 -7.91
CA ARG A 335 18.12 -24.80 -8.16
C ARG A 335 17.91 -24.51 -9.64
N HIS A 336 18.99 -24.45 -10.43
CA HIS A 336 18.87 -24.21 -11.87
C HIS A 336 18.20 -25.38 -12.59
N SER A 337 18.48 -26.63 -12.19
CA SER A 337 17.81 -27.78 -12.76
C SER A 337 16.32 -27.85 -12.44
N GLN A 338 15.88 -27.40 -11.27
CA GLN A 338 14.47 -27.36 -10.88
C GLN A 338 13.68 -26.30 -11.67
N VAL A 339 14.25 -25.14 -11.90
CA VAL A 339 13.53 -24.01 -12.54
C VAL A 339 13.65 -24.08 -14.08
N PHE A 340 14.82 -24.43 -14.60
CA PHE A 340 15.11 -24.38 -16.04
C PHE A 340 15.25 -25.74 -16.70
N GLY A 341 15.06 -26.83 -15.95
CA GLY A 341 15.20 -28.20 -16.42
C GLY A 341 16.66 -28.66 -16.64
N SER A 342 17.63 -27.75 -16.64
CA SER A 342 19.07 -28.04 -16.72
C SER A 342 19.90 -26.94 -16.11
N ALA A 343 21.05 -27.25 -15.55
CA ALA A 343 22.04 -26.32 -15.06
C ALA A 343 23.20 -26.22 -16.04
N THR A 344 23.59 -24.99 -16.41
CA THR A 344 24.81 -24.74 -17.21
C THR A 344 25.72 -23.80 -16.44
N LEU A 345 27.05 -23.98 -16.60
CA LEU A 345 28.03 -23.13 -15.93
C LEU A 345 27.91 -21.68 -16.41
N SER A 346 27.66 -21.49 -17.71
CA SER A 346 27.46 -20.17 -18.31
C SER A 346 26.26 -19.47 -17.67
N ALA A 347 25.09 -20.11 -17.55
CA ALA A 347 23.91 -19.51 -16.95
C ALA A 347 24.11 -19.16 -15.46
N ILE A 348 24.84 -19.98 -14.71
CA ILE A 348 25.19 -19.69 -13.31
C ILE A 348 26.15 -18.51 -13.22
N ALA A 349 27.14 -18.44 -14.10
CA ALA A 349 28.13 -17.38 -14.16
C ALA A 349 27.52 -16.03 -14.55
N ASP A 350 26.71 -16.01 -15.60
CA ASP A 350 25.99 -14.83 -16.08
C ASP A 350 25.08 -14.25 -14.96
N ARG A 351 24.36 -15.15 -14.28
CA ARG A 351 23.51 -14.76 -13.17
C ARG A 351 24.26 -14.10 -12.01
N LEU A 352 25.45 -14.57 -11.72
CA LEU A 352 26.31 -14.03 -10.66
C LEU A 352 27.10 -12.80 -11.11
N ARG A 353 27.03 -12.49 -12.41
CA ARG A 353 27.85 -11.45 -13.07
C ARG A 353 29.35 -11.64 -12.83
N VAL A 354 29.79 -12.89 -12.89
CA VAL A 354 31.20 -13.27 -12.78
C VAL A 354 31.62 -14.07 -14.01
N PRO A 355 32.88 -13.96 -14.47
CA PRO A 355 33.38 -14.81 -15.55
C PRO A 355 33.27 -16.30 -15.18
N ALA A 356 32.88 -17.16 -16.15
CA ALA A 356 32.73 -18.60 -15.91
C ALA A 356 34.03 -19.26 -15.40
N GLU A 357 35.19 -18.72 -15.81
CA GLU A 357 36.51 -19.16 -15.37
C GLU A 357 36.73 -19.07 -13.84
N VAL A 358 36.06 -18.14 -13.17
CA VAL A 358 36.12 -17.98 -11.70
C VAL A 358 35.38 -19.13 -11.00
N LEU A 359 34.35 -19.66 -11.61
CA LEU A 359 33.53 -20.75 -11.06
C LEU A 359 34.03 -22.14 -11.46
N GLU A 360 34.73 -22.25 -12.59
CA GLU A 360 35.23 -23.48 -13.17
C GLU A 360 35.97 -24.39 -12.17
N PRO A 361 36.88 -23.90 -11.29
CA PRO A 361 37.59 -24.76 -10.34
C PRO A 361 36.64 -25.43 -9.33
N THR A 362 35.59 -24.72 -8.89
CA THR A 362 34.62 -25.25 -7.94
C THR A 362 33.78 -26.36 -8.57
N PHE A 363 33.31 -26.13 -9.81
CA PHE A 363 32.45 -27.09 -10.50
C PHE A 363 33.24 -28.30 -11.00
N THR A 364 34.51 -28.13 -11.38
CA THR A 364 35.41 -29.24 -11.69
C THR A 364 35.61 -30.13 -10.46
N ARG A 365 35.86 -29.56 -9.28
CA ARG A 365 35.97 -30.31 -8.03
C ARG A 365 34.69 -31.07 -7.67
N LEU A 366 33.50 -30.54 -8.00
CA LEU A 366 32.24 -31.24 -7.81
C LEU A 366 32.13 -32.48 -8.69
N VAL A 367 32.61 -32.41 -9.92
CA VAL A 367 32.67 -33.56 -10.84
C VAL A 367 33.70 -34.59 -10.36
N ASP A 368 34.90 -34.12 -10.02
CA ASP A 368 36.00 -35.01 -9.54
C ASP A 368 35.64 -35.71 -8.21
N SER A 369 34.83 -35.06 -7.37
CA SER A 369 34.34 -35.63 -6.12
C SER A 369 33.14 -36.58 -6.33
N GLY A 370 32.67 -36.75 -7.55
CA GLY A 370 31.56 -37.65 -7.87
C GLY A 370 30.15 -37.10 -7.48
N TYR A 371 30.04 -35.84 -7.13
CA TYR A 371 28.76 -35.23 -6.74
C TYR A 371 27.98 -34.67 -7.94
N ALA A 372 28.64 -34.37 -9.04
CA ALA A 372 28.01 -33.86 -10.26
C ALA A 372 28.55 -34.60 -11.49
N LEU A 373 27.74 -34.66 -12.55
CA LEU A 373 28.15 -35.09 -13.88
C LEU A 373 28.14 -33.87 -14.79
N ARG A 374 29.08 -33.80 -15.74
CA ARG A 374 29.20 -32.72 -16.71
C ARG A 374 29.29 -33.26 -18.14
N THR A 375 28.51 -32.72 -19.05
CA THR A 375 28.59 -32.96 -20.47
C THR A 375 28.55 -31.64 -21.22
N GLY A 376 29.72 -31.22 -21.72
CA GLY A 376 29.90 -29.86 -22.26
C GLY A 376 29.69 -28.81 -21.18
N ASP A 377 28.75 -27.90 -21.38
CA ASP A 377 28.38 -26.85 -20.40
C ASP A 377 27.26 -27.26 -19.43
N ARG A 378 26.57 -28.37 -19.72
CA ARG A 378 25.45 -28.86 -18.88
C ARG A 378 25.95 -29.72 -17.73
N MET A 379 25.31 -29.56 -16.58
CA MET A 379 25.64 -30.26 -15.34
C MET A 379 24.40 -30.85 -14.70
N TRP A 380 24.57 -32.03 -14.09
CA TRP A 380 23.53 -32.74 -13.33
C TRP A 380 24.10 -33.24 -12.01
N LEU A 381 23.25 -33.32 -11.00
CA LEU A 381 23.63 -33.94 -9.74
C LEU A 381 23.65 -35.49 -9.90
N THR A 382 24.63 -36.12 -9.29
CA THR A 382 24.59 -37.56 -9.05
C THR A 382 23.66 -37.88 -7.88
N GLN A 383 23.36 -39.16 -7.64
CA GLN A 383 22.61 -39.60 -6.47
C GLN A 383 23.30 -39.14 -5.17
N ALA A 384 24.63 -39.19 -5.12
CA ALA A 384 25.41 -38.69 -3.98
C ALA A 384 25.28 -37.17 -3.82
N GLY A 385 25.34 -36.41 -4.93
CA GLY A 385 25.15 -34.96 -4.91
C GLY A 385 23.74 -34.54 -4.49
N ALA A 386 22.71 -35.19 -5.02
CA ALA A 386 21.32 -34.96 -4.60
C ALA A 386 21.10 -35.26 -3.12
N GLY A 387 21.72 -36.36 -2.60
CA GLY A 387 21.70 -36.65 -1.17
C GLY A 387 22.31 -35.56 -0.29
N GLN A 388 23.41 -34.93 -0.75
CA GLN A 388 24.02 -33.81 -0.05
C GLN A 388 23.12 -32.57 -0.02
N VAL A 389 22.44 -32.26 -1.12
CA VAL A 389 21.47 -31.16 -1.18
C VAL A 389 20.28 -31.45 -0.25
N ALA A 390 19.72 -32.66 -0.28
CA ALA A 390 18.62 -33.06 0.60
C ALA A 390 19.00 -32.98 2.09
N ALA A 391 20.20 -33.45 2.47
CA ALA A 391 20.70 -33.32 3.83
C ALA A 391 20.86 -31.87 4.27
N ALA A 392 21.37 -30.99 3.39
CA ALA A 392 21.52 -29.57 3.68
C ALA A 392 20.17 -28.85 3.80
N THR A 393 19.21 -29.16 2.90
CA THR A 393 17.85 -28.60 2.95
C THR A 393 17.13 -29.04 4.22
N GLY A 394 17.18 -30.36 4.57
CA GLY A 394 16.57 -30.86 5.80
C GLY A 394 17.15 -30.24 7.06
N ALA A 395 18.47 -30.05 7.12
CA ALA A 395 19.11 -29.35 8.23
C ALA A 395 18.68 -27.86 8.34
N LEU A 396 18.52 -27.20 7.20
CA LEU A 396 18.04 -25.81 7.12
C LEU A 396 16.60 -25.70 7.58
N VAL A 397 15.71 -26.57 7.07
CA VAL A 397 14.28 -26.63 7.43
C VAL A 397 14.12 -26.86 8.93
N SER A 398 14.84 -27.87 9.48
CA SER A 398 14.76 -28.16 10.92
C SER A 398 15.15 -26.95 11.80
N ARG A 399 16.16 -26.20 11.40
CA ARG A 399 16.56 -25.00 12.11
C ARG A 399 15.53 -23.86 12.00
N ILE A 400 14.91 -23.71 10.84
CA ILE A 400 13.86 -22.72 10.63
C ILE A 400 12.63 -23.07 11.48
N VAL A 401 12.21 -24.34 11.49
CA VAL A 401 11.09 -24.83 12.30
C VAL A 401 11.35 -24.60 13.79
N GLU A 402 12.58 -24.91 14.28
CA GLU A 402 12.96 -24.66 15.68
C GLU A 402 12.88 -23.17 16.05
N LYS A 403 13.35 -22.30 15.15
CA LYS A 403 13.30 -20.83 15.38
C LYS A 403 11.90 -20.25 15.25
N LEU A 404 11.08 -20.74 14.32
CA LEU A 404 9.69 -20.32 14.20
C LEU A 404 8.87 -20.74 15.43
N ALA A 405 9.10 -21.96 15.95
CA ALA A 405 8.44 -22.44 17.15
C ALA A 405 8.78 -21.61 18.42
N SER A 406 9.94 -20.94 18.43
CA SER A 406 10.38 -20.05 19.52
C SER A 406 10.09 -18.57 19.27
N SER A 407 9.54 -18.20 18.12
CA SER A 407 9.30 -16.82 17.73
C SER A 407 7.87 -16.38 18.05
N PRO A 408 7.67 -15.20 18.66
CA PRO A 408 6.33 -14.64 18.83
C PRO A 408 5.65 -14.21 17.52
N LEU A 409 6.36 -14.29 16.39
CA LEU A 409 5.86 -13.85 15.08
C LEU A 409 5.01 -14.91 14.36
N PHE A 410 4.90 -16.12 14.91
CA PHE A 410 4.12 -17.20 14.33
C PHE A 410 3.37 -17.98 15.41
N GLU A 411 2.05 -17.94 15.36
CA GLU A 411 1.21 -18.74 16.25
C GLU A 411 1.05 -20.15 15.69
N GLY A 412 1.76 -21.12 16.27
CA GLY A 412 1.70 -22.53 15.90
C GLY A 412 3.08 -23.15 15.69
N ARG A 413 3.12 -24.47 15.52
CA ARG A 413 4.32 -25.20 15.14
C ARG A 413 4.18 -25.59 13.67
N PRO A 414 4.85 -24.90 12.73
CA PRO A 414 4.76 -25.25 11.32
C PRO A 414 5.32 -26.65 11.07
N ASP A 415 4.73 -27.39 10.14
CA ASP A 415 5.27 -28.69 9.73
C ASP A 415 6.53 -28.48 8.87
N HIS A 416 7.40 -29.50 8.85
CA HIS A 416 8.63 -29.46 8.05
C HIS A 416 8.30 -29.32 6.55
N SER A 417 7.25 -29.98 6.07
CA SER A 417 6.80 -29.93 4.68
C SER A 417 6.36 -28.52 4.26
N ASP A 418 5.68 -27.79 5.14
CA ASP A 418 5.19 -26.44 4.86
C ASP A 418 6.35 -25.44 4.75
N VAL A 419 7.35 -25.58 5.64
CA VAL A 419 8.56 -24.72 5.60
C VAL A 419 9.43 -25.05 4.39
N GLU A 420 9.54 -26.32 4.00
CA GLU A 420 10.26 -26.74 2.80
C GLU A 420 9.59 -26.16 1.54
N ALA A 421 8.26 -26.30 1.42
CA ALA A 421 7.49 -25.73 0.33
C ALA A 421 7.61 -24.20 0.26
N ALA A 422 7.59 -23.52 1.41
CA ALA A 422 7.79 -22.07 1.47
C ALA A 422 9.20 -21.66 0.97
N LEU A 423 10.25 -22.40 1.36
CA LEU A 423 11.61 -22.16 0.89
C LEU A 423 11.76 -22.39 -0.61
N GLU A 424 11.12 -23.43 -1.15
CA GLU A 424 11.12 -23.71 -2.58
C GLU A 424 10.42 -22.61 -3.38
N ARG A 425 9.26 -22.15 -2.92
CA ARG A 425 8.53 -21.03 -3.55
C ARG A 425 9.34 -19.74 -3.53
N ILE A 426 9.97 -19.40 -2.39
CA ILE A 426 10.85 -18.22 -2.27
C ILE A 426 12.04 -18.36 -3.23
N ALA A 427 12.67 -19.54 -3.29
CA ALA A 427 13.80 -19.78 -4.18
C ALA A 427 13.41 -19.71 -5.67
N ALA A 428 12.27 -20.26 -6.05
CA ALA A 428 11.74 -20.19 -7.41
C ALA A 428 11.43 -18.75 -7.83
N ARG A 429 10.75 -17.99 -6.99
CA ARG A 429 10.49 -16.56 -7.26
C ARG A 429 11.80 -15.77 -7.48
N LEU A 430 12.78 -15.94 -6.61
CA LEU A 430 14.07 -15.25 -6.74
C LEU A 430 14.83 -15.67 -8.01
N LEU A 431 14.61 -16.88 -8.53
CA LEU A 431 15.22 -17.36 -9.75
C LEU A 431 14.53 -16.80 -11.01
N VAL A 432 13.23 -16.83 -11.07
CA VAL A 432 12.44 -16.37 -12.23
C VAL A 432 12.52 -14.84 -12.36
N GLN A 433 12.53 -14.11 -11.25
CA GLN A 433 12.49 -12.67 -11.22
C GLN A 433 13.70 -12.00 -11.88
N ARG A 434 14.90 -12.53 -11.65
CA ARG A 434 16.12 -12.02 -12.28
C ARG A 434 16.20 -12.30 -13.80
N GLU A 435 15.56 -13.35 -14.29
CA GLU A 435 15.54 -13.65 -15.73
C GLU A 435 14.67 -12.69 -16.54
N TRP A 436 13.66 -12.07 -15.90
CA TRP A 436 12.86 -11.01 -16.50
C TRP A 436 13.64 -9.68 -16.59
N ASP A 437 14.43 -9.35 -15.58
CA ASP A 437 15.24 -8.13 -15.54
C ASP A 437 16.32 -8.15 -16.64
N ASP A 438 16.92 -9.31 -16.90
CA ASP A 438 17.97 -9.48 -17.93
C ASP A 438 17.41 -9.49 -19.37
N ARG A 439 16.16 -9.91 -19.59
CA ARG A 439 15.49 -9.86 -20.92
C ARG A 439 14.87 -8.50 -21.24
N GLY A 440 14.69 -7.64 -20.28
CA GLY A 440 14.19 -6.27 -20.46
C GLY A 440 15.24 -5.28 -20.99
N ALA A 441 16.52 -5.64 -20.94
CA ALA A 441 17.61 -4.88 -21.53
C ALA A 441 17.85 -5.33 -22.98
N VAL A 442 16.96 -4.95 -23.91
CA VAL A 442 17.24 -5.06 -25.35
C VAL A 442 18.36 -4.08 -25.68
N PRO A 443 19.49 -4.51 -26.24
CA PRO A 443 20.51 -3.58 -26.69
C PRO A 443 19.98 -2.78 -27.88
N GLU A 444 19.90 -1.48 -27.71
CA GLU A 444 19.76 -0.49 -28.77
C GLU A 444 21.03 -0.52 -29.66
N THR A 445 21.13 -1.44 -30.61
CA THR A 445 21.97 -1.28 -31.80
C THR A 445 21.59 -2.31 -32.85
N ALA A 446 20.64 -1.96 -33.71
CA ALA A 446 20.65 -2.40 -35.10
C ALA A 446 19.85 -1.38 -35.92
N THR A 447 20.53 -0.32 -36.34
CA THR A 447 20.12 0.50 -37.48
C THR A 447 20.17 -0.38 -38.73
N PRO A 448 19.08 -0.56 -39.49
CA PRO A 448 19.17 -1.19 -40.78
C PRO A 448 19.72 -0.15 -41.77
N ALA A 449 20.87 -0.44 -42.35
CA ALA A 449 21.36 0.24 -43.52
C ALA A 449 20.51 -0.18 -44.72
N ARG A 450 19.92 0.86 -45.37
CA ARG A 450 19.23 0.94 -46.68
C ARG A 450 17.90 0.20 -46.84
#